data_4aa44c152d7887c40bcce5e1d3a60c32
#
_entry.id   4aa44c152d7887c40bcce5e1d3a60c32
#
_cell.length_a   1.000
_cell.length_b   1.000
_cell.length_c   1.000
_cell.angle_alpha   90.00
_cell.angle_beta   90.00
_cell.angle_gamma   90.00
#
_symmetry.space_group_name_H-M   'P 1'
#
loop_
_entity.id
_entity.type
_entity.pdbx_description
1 polymer ?
#
loop_
_entity_poly.entity_id
_entity_poly.type
_entity_poly.pdbx_seq_one_letter_code
_entity_poly.pdbx_strand_id
1 'polypeptide(L)'
;MSKLNEQTTVGPEPKANQEGTVTPFQRALAFVLKVEGGYTNDPVDRGGATNKGILQRVYDRYRKAAGLRSADVRHILNIEVEEIYRDAYWLEGDCDRLPWPVSLVHFDACVNTGVTQAARFLQRSVGAEPDGRIGPKTLEALRALLERETPLAVAERLVHRREPFYRRLAQADPTQNRFLQGWLNRVEKLKTASGIA
;
A
#
# COMPACT_ATOMS: atom_id res chain seq x y z
N MET A 1 -18.59 58.55 -23.88
CA MET A 1 -17.51 57.60 -24.23
C MET A 1 -17.07 56.95 -22.92
N SER A 2 -17.61 55.79 -22.61
CA SER A 2 -17.37 55.07 -21.34
C SER A 2 -16.38 53.96 -21.62
N LYS A 3 -15.24 53.96 -20.94
CA LYS A 3 -14.23 52.88 -21.03
C LYS A 3 -14.62 51.75 -20.07
N LEU A 4 -14.93 50.62 -20.64
CA LEU A 4 -15.10 49.34 -19.92
C LEU A 4 -13.73 48.89 -19.42
N ASN A 5 -13.67 48.65 -18.12
CA ASN A 5 -12.49 48.14 -17.44
C ASN A 5 -12.64 46.59 -17.38
N GLU A 6 -11.91 45.86 -18.22
CA GLU A 6 -11.82 44.39 -18.16
C GLU A 6 -10.90 44.03 -16.99
N GLN A 7 -11.51 43.55 -15.91
CA GLN A 7 -10.76 42.87 -14.85
C GLN A 7 -10.55 41.42 -15.26
N THR A 8 -9.33 41.11 -15.68
CA THR A 8 -8.86 39.74 -15.89
C THR A 8 -8.70 39.08 -14.53
N THR A 9 -9.60 38.19 -14.18
CA THR A 9 -9.48 37.32 -12.99
C THR A 9 -8.41 36.28 -13.30
N VAL A 10 -7.22 36.45 -12.75
CA VAL A 10 -6.15 35.46 -12.72
C VAL A 10 -6.60 34.39 -11.74
N GLY A 11 -6.86 33.20 -12.25
CA GLY A 11 -7.11 32.00 -11.41
C GLY A 11 -5.87 31.68 -10.56
N PRO A 12 -6.02 30.92 -9.48
CA PRO A 12 -4.90 30.58 -8.60
C PRO A 12 -3.83 29.83 -9.40
N GLU A 13 -2.60 30.34 -9.34
CA GLU A 13 -1.44 29.68 -9.92
C GLU A 13 -1.28 28.27 -9.32
N PRO A 14 -0.93 27.26 -10.12
CA PRO A 14 -0.63 25.94 -9.60
C PRO A 14 0.57 26.05 -8.66
N LYS A 15 0.39 25.62 -7.41
CA LYS A 15 1.48 25.53 -6.44
C LYS A 15 2.58 24.64 -7.04
N ALA A 16 3.73 25.23 -7.30
CA ALA A 16 4.91 24.53 -7.77
C ALA A 16 5.24 23.38 -6.81
N ASN A 17 5.17 22.15 -7.29
CA ASN A 17 5.72 20.99 -6.62
C ASN A 17 7.23 21.24 -6.51
N GLN A 18 7.77 21.10 -5.29
CA GLN A 18 9.21 21.11 -5.08
C GLN A 18 9.81 19.96 -5.90
N GLU A 19 10.44 20.29 -7.00
CA GLU A 19 11.13 19.35 -7.87
C GLU A 19 12.22 18.62 -7.06
N GLY A 20 12.14 17.29 -7.02
CA GLY A 20 13.23 16.42 -6.66
C GLY A 20 13.08 15.50 -5.45
N THR A 21 12.09 15.67 -4.57
CA THR A 21 11.98 14.82 -3.37
C THR A 21 10.99 13.69 -3.59
N VAL A 22 11.51 12.44 -3.70
CA VAL A 22 10.67 11.23 -3.79
C VAL A 22 9.88 11.05 -2.50
N THR A 23 8.55 11.03 -2.59
CA THR A 23 7.66 10.88 -1.43
C THR A 23 7.75 9.48 -0.79
N PRO A 24 7.39 9.31 0.50
CA PRO A 24 7.30 7.99 1.13
C PRO A 24 6.41 7.01 0.35
N PHE A 25 5.27 7.48 -0.18
CA PHE A 25 4.40 6.69 -1.03
C PHE A 25 5.11 6.19 -2.30
N GLN A 26 5.77 7.09 -3.03
CA GLN A 26 6.49 6.72 -4.26
C GLN A 26 7.62 5.71 -3.99
N ARG A 27 8.35 5.88 -2.89
CA ARG A 27 9.39 4.91 -2.46
C ARG A 27 8.77 3.54 -2.13
N ALA A 28 7.67 3.52 -1.40
CA ALA A 28 6.96 2.29 -1.04
C ALA A 28 6.36 1.61 -2.28
N LEU A 29 5.74 2.37 -3.19
CA LEU A 29 5.18 1.87 -4.44
C LEU A 29 6.27 1.26 -5.34
N ALA A 30 7.43 1.91 -5.46
CA ALA A 30 8.55 1.38 -6.22
C ALA A 30 9.01 0.00 -5.70
N PHE A 31 9.04 -0.20 -4.38
CA PHE A 31 9.32 -1.51 -3.78
C PHE A 31 8.23 -2.52 -4.15
N VAL A 32 6.95 -2.19 -3.93
CA VAL A 32 5.83 -3.08 -4.20
C VAL A 32 5.82 -3.51 -5.66
N LEU A 33 5.92 -2.59 -6.60
CA LEU A 33 5.94 -2.90 -8.04
C LEU A 33 7.14 -3.76 -8.46
N LYS A 34 8.27 -3.66 -7.77
CA LYS A 34 9.44 -4.52 -8.01
C LYS A 34 9.21 -5.98 -7.57
N VAL A 35 8.39 -6.20 -6.54
CA VAL A 35 8.11 -7.55 -6.02
C VAL A 35 6.82 -8.15 -6.59
N GLU A 36 5.92 -7.32 -7.12
CA GLU A 36 4.77 -7.79 -7.90
C GLU A 36 5.21 -8.26 -9.29
N GLY A 37 4.47 -9.24 -9.82
CA GLY A 37 4.71 -9.75 -11.18
C GLY A 37 4.22 -8.80 -12.28
N GLY A 38 4.58 -9.11 -13.52
CA GLY A 38 3.98 -8.52 -14.71
C GLY A 38 2.54 -9.02 -14.96
N TYR A 39 2.12 -8.93 -16.22
CA TYR A 39 0.82 -9.46 -16.65
C TYR A 39 0.79 -10.98 -16.53
N THR A 40 -0.27 -11.51 -15.93
CA THR A 40 -0.61 -12.93 -15.92
C THR A 40 -2.12 -13.10 -16.11
N ASN A 41 -2.49 -14.16 -16.81
CA ASN A 41 -3.88 -14.57 -16.99
C ASN A 41 -3.92 -16.10 -16.98
N ASP A 42 -3.82 -16.68 -15.78
CA ASP A 42 -3.90 -18.13 -15.59
C ASP A 42 -5.38 -18.53 -15.51
N PRO A 43 -5.89 -19.38 -16.42
CA PRO A 43 -7.28 -19.85 -16.39
C PRO A 43 -7.63 -20.63 -15.11
N VAL A 44 -6.63 -21.15 -14.38
CA VAL A 44 -6.80 -21.88 -13.11
C VAL A 44 -6.87 -20.91 -11.93
N ASP A 45 -6.37 -19.68 -12.08
CA ASP A 45 -6.44 -18.67 -11.04
C ASP A 45 -7.84 -18.06 -10.99
N ARG A 46 -8.55 -18.31 -9.88
CA ARG A 46 -9.88 -17.74 -9.61
C ARG A 46 -9.89 -16.20 -9.56
N GLY A 47 -8.73 -15.58 -9.46
CA GLY A 47 -8.55 -14.13 -9.46
C GLY A 47 -8.72 -13.49 -10.83
N GLY A 48 -8.51 -14.26 -11.92
CA GLY A 48 -8.54 -13.77 -13.30
C GLY A 48 -7.27 -13.00 -13.69
N ALA A 49 -7.36 -12.27 -14.80
CA ALA A 49 -6.24 -11.50 -15.32
C ALA A 49 -5.72 -10.46 -14.30
N THR A 50 -4.40 -10.39 -14.17
CA THR A 50 -3.69 -9.50 -13.24
C THR A 50 -2.53 -8.83 -13.96
N ASN A 51 -2.32 -7.55 -13.71
CA ASN A 51 -1.13 -6.84 -14.18
C ASN A 51 -0.60 -5.93 -13.07
N LYS A 52 0.71 -6.01 -12.79
CA LYS A 52 1.35 -5.22 -11.71
C LYS A 52 0.62 -5.38 -10.35
N GLY A 53 0.15 -6.60 -10.03
CA GLY A 53 -0.61 -6.88 -8.81
C GLY A 53 -2.07 -6.41 -8.81
N ILE A 54 -2.55 -5.77 -9.88
CA ILE A 54 -3.93 -5.28 -10.00
C ILE A 54 -4.77 -6.28 -10.80
N LEU A 55 -5.81 -6.82 -10.16
CA LEU A 55 -6.78 -7.71 -10.79
C LEU A 55 -7.72 -6.94 -11.73
N GLN A 56 -8.17 -7.58 -12.82
CA GLN A 56 -9.13 -6.98 -13.76
C GLN A 56 -10.34 -6.37 -13.05
N ARG A 57 -10.94 -7.06 -12.07
CA ARG A 57 -12.11 -6.56 -11.32
C ARG A 57 -11.83 -5.28 -10.52
N VAL A 58 -10.58 -5.09 -10.05
CA VAL A 58 -10.15 -3.89 -9.33
C VAL A 58 -10.02 -2.74 -10.33
N TYR A 59 -9.41 -3.02 -11.48
CA TYR A 59 -9.26 -2.07 -12.58
C TYR A 59 -10.61 -1.60 -13.13
N ASP A 60 -11.55 -2.52 -13.35
CA ASP A 60 -12.91 -2.19 -13.80
C ASP A 60 -13.63 -1.27 -12.81
N ARG A 61 -13.49 -1.53 -11.51
CA ARG A 61 -14.07 -0.68 -10.46
C ARG A 61 -13.49 0.73 -10.48
N TYR A 62 -12.17 0.83 -10.56
CA TYR A 62 -11.47 2.10 -10.67
C TYR A 62 -11.94 2.89 -11.89
N ARG A 63 -11.92 2.28 -13.08
CA ARG A 63 -12.35 2.93 -14.33
C ARG A 63 -13.80 3.40 -14.26
N LYS A 64 -14.69 2.57 -13.72
CA LYS A 64 -16.10 2.94 -13.51
C LYS A 64 -16.24 4.15 -12.58
N ALA A 65 -15.51 4.17 -11.47
CA ALA A 65 -15.53 5.30 -10.53
C ALA A 65 -14.98 6.60 -11.15
N ALA A 66 -13.99 6.48 -12.03
CA ALA A 66 -13.42 7.60 -12.77
C ALA A 66 -14.24 8.01 -14.02
N GLY A 67 -15.39 7.38 -14.30
CA GLY A 67 -16.21 7.65 -15.50
C GLY A 67 -15.55 7.19 -16.80
N LEU A 68 -14.56 6.31 -16.74
CA LEU A 68 -13.82 5.81 -17.89
C LEU A 68 -14.46 4.53 -18.46
N ARG A 69 -14.28 4.26 -19.76
CA ARG A 69 -14.70 3.01 -20.38
C ARG A 69 -13.92 1.83 -19.80
N SER A 70 -14.55 0.64 -19.72
CA SER A 70 -13.86 -0.61 -19.38
C SER A 70 -12.69 -0.86 -20.33
N ALA A 71 -11.60 -1.40 -19.81
CA ALA A 71 -10.39 -1.75 -20.56
C ALA A 71 -9.73 -2.99 -19.94
N ASP A 72 -8.97 -3.73 -20.75
CA ASP A 72 -8.20 -4.88 -20.30
C ASP A 72 -7.05 -4.39 -19.40
N VAL A 73 -6.91 -5.00 -18.23
CA VAL A 73 -5.85 -4.69 -17.25
C VAL A 73 -4.43 -4.87 -17.81
N ARG A 74 -4.29 -5.65 -18.89
CA ARG A 74 -3.04 -5.77 -19.65
C ARG A 74 -2.49 -4.41 -20.08
N HIS A 75 -3.38 -3.47 -20.38
CA HIS A 75 -3.05 -2.14 -20.90
C HIS A 75 -3.12 -1.03 -19.85
N ILE A 76 -3.17 -1.39 -18.56
CA ILE A 76 -3.21 -0.41 -17.47
C ILE A 76 -2.01 0.55 -17.54
N LEU A 77 -2.28 1.85 -17.47
CA LEU A 77 -1.27 2.89 -17.49
C LEU A 77 -0.58 3.02 -16.13
N ASN A 78 0.67 3.45 -16.11
CA ASN A 78 1.40 3.64 -14.86
C ASN A 78 0.71 4.62 -13.92
N ILE A 79 0.09 5.68 -14.45
CA ILE A 79 -0.66 6.64 -13.65
C ILE A 79 -1.88 5.99 -12.97
N GLU A 80 -2.61 5.13 -13.69
CA GLU A 80 -3.76 4.40 -13.14
C GLU A 80 -3.32 3.40 -12.05
N VAL A 81 -2.15 2.76 -12.25
CA VAL A 81 -1.53 1.91 -11.22
C VAL A 81 -1.24 2.72 -9.97
N GLU A 82 -0.59 3.89 -10.12
CA GLU A 82 -0.24 4.76 -8.99
C GLU A 82 -1.49 5.22 -8.23
N GLU A 83 -2.53 5.65 -8.92
CA GLU A 83 -3.79 6.08 -8.32
C GLU A 83 -4.49 4.94 -7.58
N ILE A 84 -4.59 3.75 -8.18
CA ILE A 84 -5.20 2.58 -7.53
C ILE A 84 -4.44 2.19 -6.26
N TYR A 85 -3.10 2.16 -6.30
CA TYR A 85 -2.30 1.80 -5.13
C TYR A 85 -2.38 2.87 -4.04
N ARG A 86 -2.43 4.15 -4.42
CA ARG A 86 -2.60 5.25 -3.47
C ARG A 86 -3.93 5.17 -2.75
N ASP A 87 -5.03 5.05 -3.48
CA ASP A 87 -6.36 5.13 -2.91
C ASP A 87 -6.75 3.86 -2.15
N ALA A 88 -6.56 2.68 -2.78
CA ALA A 88 -7.04 1.42 -2.22
C ALA A 88 -6.15 0.84 -1.10
N TYR A 89 -4.88 1.27 -0.99
CA TYR A 89 -3.95 0.68 -0.02
C TYR A 89 -3.21 1.71 0.82
N TRP A 90 -2.71 2.82 0.23
CA TRP A 90 -1.94 3.80 0.98
C TRP A 90 -2.83 4.67 1.86
N LEU A 91 -3.85 5.31 1.29
CA LEU A 91 -4.78 6.17 2.01
C LEU A 91 -5.75 5.35 2.86
N GLU A 92 -6.35 4.31 2.30
CA GLU A 92 -7.24 3.41 3.04
C GLU A 92 -6.52 2.71 4.21
N GLY A 93 -5.21 2.48 4.09
CA GLY A 93 -4.34 1.93 5.12
C GLY A 93 -3.78 2.96 6.09
N ASP A 94 -4.14 4.25 6.01
CA ASP A 94 -3.59 5.34 6.84
C ASP A 94 -2.04 5.39 6.81
N CYS A 95 -1.39 4.97 5.71
CA CYS A 95 0.07 4.85 5.61
C CYS A 95 0.80 6.20 5.71
N ASP A 96 0.16 7.30 5.28
CA ASP A 96 0.66 8.67 5.36
C ASP A 96 0.81 9.19 6.80
N ARG A 97 0.11 8.54 7.75
CA ARG A 97 0.17 8.86 9.19
C ARG A 97 1.30 8.12 9.92
N LEU A 98 2.02 7.25 9.23
CA LEU A 98 3.06 6.38 9.79
C LEU A 98 4.46 6.87 9.39
N PRO A 99 5.45 6.87 10.30
CA PRO A 99 6.81 7.27 9.96
C PRO A 99 7.48 6.21 9.06
N TRP A 100 8.47 6.64 8.27
CA TRP A 100 9.34 5.71 7.54
C TRP A 100 10.31 4.99 8.52
N PRO A 101 10.55 3.66 8.39
CA PRO A 101 10.05 2.73 7.38
C PRO A 101 8.76 1.98 7.77
N VAL A 102 8.09 2.32 8.89
CA VAL A 102 6.81 1.69 9.29
C VAL A 102 5.77 1.78 8.19
N SER A 103 5.68 2.95 7.52
CA SER A 103 4.76 3.16 6.39
C SER A 103 5.02 2.22 5.22
N LEU A 104 6.28 1.94 4.86
CA LEU A 104 6.64 0.96 3.83
C LEU A 104 6.16 -0.45 4.20
N VAL A 105 6.50 -0.90 5.41
CA VAL A 105 6.17 -2.26 5.88
C VAL A 105 4.66 -2.45 5.99
N HIS A 106 3.96 -1.42 6.46
CA HIS A 106 2.51 -1.43 6.58
C HIS A 106 1.82 -1.41 5.21
N PHE A 107 2.26 -0.56 4.29
CA PHE A 107 1.75 -0.52 2.92
C PHE A 107 1.92 -1.85 2.18
N ASP A 108 3.10 -2.47 2.27
CA ASP A 108 3.33 -3.79 1.69
C ASP A 108 2.39 -4.85 2.30
N ALA A 109 2.10 -4.76 3.60
CA ALA A 109 1.12 -5.62 4.25
C ALA A 109 -0.31 -5.34 3.75
N CYS A 110 -0.70 -4.07 3.56
CA CYS A 110 -2.00 -3.69 2.99
C CYS A 110 -2.21 -4.31 1.61
N VAL A 111 -1.21 -4.24 0.76
CA VAL A 111 -1.25 -4.82 -0.59
C VAL A 111 -1.37 -6.35 -0.54
N ASN A 112 -0.55 -7.00 0.30
CA ASN A 112 -0.42 -8.46 0.28
C ASN A 112 -1.49 -9.20 1.11
N THR A 113 -1.99 -8.58 2.20
CA THR A 113 -2.93 -9.26 3.13
C THR A 113 -4.26 -8.52 3.30
N GLY A 114 -4.42 -7.38 2.63
CA GLY A 114 -5.55 -6.47 2.79
C GLY A 114 -5.40 -5.52 3.99
N VAL A 115 -6.01 -4.34 3.87
CA VAL A 115 -5.88 -3.22 4.81
C VAL A 115 -6.26 -3.60 6.24
N THR A 116 -7.38 -4.32 6.43
CA THR A 116 -7.83 -4.76 7.76
C THR A 116 -6.82 -5.67 8.46
N GLN A 117 -6.21 -6.61 7.74
CA GLN A 117 -5.22 -7.53 8.34
C GLN A 117 -3.90 -6.79 8.61
N ALA A 118 -3.50 -5.89 7.73
CA ALA A 118 -2.33 -5.04 7.93
C ALA A 118 -2.49 -4.16 9.19
N ALA A 119 -3.67 -3.54 9.37
CA ALA A 119 -3.97 -2.77 10.58
C ALA A 119 -3.84 -3.62 11.85
N ARG A 120 -4.33 -4.87 11.84
CA ARG A 120 -4.16 -5.79 12.98
C ARG A 120 -2.69 -6.13 13.26
N PHE A 121 -1.85 -6.22 12.24
CA PHE A 121 -0.41 -6.40 12.45
C PHE A 121 0.20 -5.19 13.15
N LEU A 122 -0.10 -3.97 12.68
CA LEU A 122 0.39 -2.76 13.31
C LEU A 122 -0.09 -2.66 14.76
N GLN A 123 -1.38 -2.85 15.01
CA GLN A 123 -1.99 -2.78 16.34
C GLN A 123 -1.33 -3.74 17.33
N ARG A 124 -1.14 -5.01 16.95
CA ARG A 124 -0.41 -5.97 17.79
C ARG A 124 1.06 -5.61 18.00
N SER A 125 1.68 -4.91 17.06
CA SER A 125 3.09 -4.50 17.17
C SER A 125 3.27 -3.33 18.13
N VAL A 126 2.26 -2.46 18.25
CA VAL A 126 2.28 -1.28 19.13
C VAL A 126 1.54 -1.50 20.46
N GLY A 127 0.95 -2.69 20.67
CA GLY A 127 0.19 -3.01 21.89
C GLY A 127 -1.23 -2.43 21.93
N ALA A 128 -1.80 -2.06 20.78
CA ALA A 128 -3.19 -1.62 20.66
C ALA A 128 -4.15 -2.80 20.41
N GLU A 129 -5.45 -2.60 20.68
CA GLU A 129 -6.51 -3.58 20.38
C GLU A 129 -6.57 -3.86 18.86
N PRO A 130 -6.48 -5.13 18.40
CA PRO A 130 -6.41 -5.48 16.99
C PRO A 130 -7.79 -5.54 16.31
N ASP A 131 -8.54 -4.44 16.35
CA ASP A 131 -9.87 -4.31 15.72
C ASP A 131 -9.80 -4.22 14.17
N GLY A 132 -8.62 -3.93 13.61
CA GLY A 132 -8.39 -3.84 12.17
C GLY A 132 -8.66 -2.45 11.57
N ARG A 133 -8.70 -1.41 12.39
CA ARG A 133 -8.84 0.00 11.97
C ARG A 133 -7.81 0.88 12.67
N ILE A 134 -7.06 1.65 11.90
CA ILE A 134 -6.08 2.59 12.46
C ILE A 134 -6.81 3.85 12.93
N GLY A 135 -7.18 3.87 14.21
CA GLY A 135 -7.84 5.00 14.86
C GLY A 135 -6.91 5.76 15.81
N PRO A 136 -7.45 6.77 16.53
CA PRO A 136 -6.70 7.57 17.49
C PRO A 136 -5.93 6.74 18.52
N LYS A 137 -6.53 5.67 19.06
CA LYS A 137 -5.89 4.77 20.05
C LYS A 137 -4.67 4.03 19.46
N THR A 138 -4.76 3.57 18.20
CA THR A 138 -3.61 2.92 17.53
C THR A 138 -2.46 3.90 17.33
N LEU A 139 -2.76 5.14 16.91
CA LEU A 139 -1.74 6.15 16.68
C LEU A 139 -1.13 6.70 17.99
N GLU A 140 -1.90 6.76 19.05
CA GLU A 140 -1.41 7.09 20.38
C GLU A 140 -0.44 6.02 20.89
N ALA A 141 -0.81 4.73 20.78
CA ALA A 141 0.07 3.62 21.12
C ALA A 141 1.36 3.62 20.28
N LEU A 142 1.26 3.93 18.98
CA LEU A 142 2.43 4.07 18.11
C LEU A 142 3.34 5.24 18.60
N ARG A 143 2.78 6.41 18.90
CA ARG A 143 3.54 7.56 19.38
C ARG A 143 4.26 7.23 20.71
N ALA A 144 3.54 6.65 21.67
CA ALA A 144 4.12 6.25 22.96
C ALA A 144 5.25 5.21 22.80
N LEU A 145 5.16 4.33 21.81
CA LEU A 145 6.23 3.38 21.50
C LEU A 145 7.43 4.09 20.87
N LEU A 146 7.22 5.06 19.98
CA LEU A 146 8.26 5.84 19.32
C LEU A 146 9.04 6.79 20.25
N GLU A 147 8.52 7.07 21.46
CA GLU A 147 9.30 7.77 22.51
C GLU A 147 10.43 6.90 23.08
N ARG A 148 10.36 5.59 22.91
CA ARG A 148 11.28 4.61 23.51
C ARG A 148 12.00 3.76 22.46
N GLU A 149 11.49 3.69 21.26
CA GLU A 149 12.02 2.85 20.18
C GLU A 149 12.12 3.65 18.88
N THR A 150 13.05 3.24 18.02
CA THR A 150 13.18 3.85 16.70
C THR A 150 12.05 3.38 15.77
N PRO A 151 11.70 4.16 14.72
CA PRO A 151 10.78 3.69 13.68
C PRO A 151 11.21 2.37 13.02
N LEU A 152 12.52 2.12 12.94
CA LEU A 152 13.08 0.88 12.42
C LEU A 152 12.73 -0.32 13.31
N ALA A 153 12.88 -0.20 14.63
CA ALA A 153 12.52 -1.25 15.58
C ALA A 153 11.01 -1.57 15.55
N VAL A 154 10.16 -0.53 15.40
CA VAL A 154 8.70 -0.72 15.22
C VAL A 154 8.41 -1.45 13.90
N ALA A 155 9.08 -1.08 12.81
CA ALA A 155 8.93 -1.73 11.51
C ALA A 155 9.36 -3.21 11.59
N GLU A 156 10.43 -3.51 12.28
CA GLU A 156 10.91 -4.88 12.52
C GLU A 156 9.86 -5.73 13.26
N ARG A 157 9.27 -5.20 14.34
CA ARG A 157 8.15 -5.87 15.04
C ARG A 157 7.00 -6.18 14.10
N LEU A 158 6.68 -5.24 13.20
CA LEU A 158 5.60 -5.39 12.24
C LEU A 158 5.90 -6.47 11.19
N VAL A 159 7.13 -6.53 10.67
CA VAL A 159 7.59 -7.56 9.74
C VAL A 159 7.52 -8.95 10.39
N HIS A 160 8.00 -9.09 11.63
CA HIS A 160 8.00 -10.36 12.36
C HIS A 160 6.60 -10.93 12.61
N ARG A 161 5.53 -10.14 12.51
CA ARG A 161 4.13 -10.65 12.59
C ARG A 161 3.70 -11.39 11.34
N ARG A 162 4.36 -11.16 10.20
CA ARG A 162 3.90 -11.68 8.90
C ARG A 162 4.25 -13.15 8.70
N GLU A 163 5.45 -13.57 9.01
CA GLU A 163 5.88 -14.96 8.81
C GLU A 163 4.99 -15.98 9.56
N PRO A 164 4.75 -15.84 10.88
CA PRO A 164 3.83 -16.76 11.58
C PRO A 164 2.40 -16.72 11.02
N PHE A 165 1.96 -15.59 10.50
CA PHE A 165 0.65 -15.47 9.85
C PHE A 165 0.59 -16.33 8.58
N TYR A 166 1.58 -16.23 7.68
CA TYR A 166 1.60 -17.03 6.46
C TYR A 166 1.74 -18.55 6.74
N ARG A 167 2.56 -18.92 7.72
CA ARG A 167 2.69 -20.32 8.12
C ARG A 167 1.36 -20.88 8.64
N ARG A 168 0.64 -20.13 9.48
CA ARG A 168 -0.70 -20.53 9.95
C ARG A 168 -1.71 -20.64 8.79
N LEU A 169 -1.65 -19.74 7.85
CA LEU A 169 -2.53 -19.76 6.67
C LEU A 169 -2.30 -21.01 5.83
N ALA A 170 -1.04 -21.37 5.58
CA ALA A 170 -0.66 -22.59 4.86
C ALA A 170 -1.01 -23.86 5.64
N GLN A 171 -0.93 -23.87 6.99
CA GLN A 171 -1.35 -24.97 7.82
C GLN A 171 -2.87 -25.16 7.85
N ALA A 172 -3.62 -24.08 7.88
CA ALA A 172 -5.08 -24.12 7.89
C ALA A 172 -5.68 -24.53 6.52
N ASP A 173 -5.00 -24.19 5.44
CA ASP A 173 -5.39 -24.55 4.06
C ASP A 173 -4.16 -25.04 3.28
N PRO A 174 -3.99 -26.37 3.15
CA PRO A 174 -2.85 -26.95 2.43
C PRO A 174 -2.71 -26.49 0.98
N THR A 175 -3.78 -26.02 0.34
CA THR A 175 -3.72 -25.48 -1.04
C THR A 175 -2.89 -24.20 -1.11
N GLN A 176 -2.72 -23.49 0.02
CA GLN A 176 -1.92 -22.29 0.14
C GLN A 176 -0.40 -22.55 0.25
N ASN A 177 0.01 -23.79 0.50
CA ASN A 177 1.44 -24.15 0.62
C ASN A 177 2.26 -23.73 -0.60
N ARG A 178 1.67 -23.79 -1.79
CA ARG A 178 2.32 -23.35 -3.03
C ARG A 178 2.74 -21.87 -3.04
N PHE A 179 2.10 -21.04 -2.21
CA PHE A 179 2.40 -19.60 -2.11
C PHE A 179 3.33 -19.26 -0.95
N LEU A 180 3.49 -20.17 0.02
CA LEU A 180 4.22 -19.90 1.28
C LEU A 180 5.63 -19.40 1.01
N GLN A 181 6.39 -20.08 0.14
CA GLN A 181 7.76 -19.67 -0.17
C GLN A 181 7.81 -18.27 -0.82
N GLY A 182 6.86 -17.95 -1.67
CA GLY A 182 6.73 -16.62 -2.28
C GLY A 182 6.50 -15.52 -1.23
N TRP A 183 5.62 -15.79 -0.26
CA TRP A 183 5.36 -14.85 0.85
C TRP A 183 6.58 -14.66 1.75
N LEU A 184 7.29 -15.72 2.09
CA LEU A 184 8.51 -15.63 2.89
C LEU A 184 9.63 -14.87 2.16
N ASN A 185 9.83 -15.13 0.87
CA ASN A 185 10.77 -14.39 0.03
C ASN A 185 10.42 -12.90 -0.06
N ARG A 186 9.12 -12.55 -0.10
CA ARG A 186 8.66 -11.16 -0.06
C ARG A 186 9.03 -10.49 1.26
N VAL A 187 8.85 -11.18 2.39
CA VAL A 187 9.22 -10.69 3.72
C VAL A 187 10.72 -10.40 3.79
N GLU A 188 11.57 -11.28 3.28
CA GLU A 188 13.03 -11.06 3.27
C GLU A 188 13.44 -9.86 2.39
N LYS A 189 12.84 -9.73 1.20
CA LYS A 189 13.07 -8.54 0.36
C LYS A 189 12.63 -7.25 1.05
N LEU A 190 11.51 -7.31 1.80
CA LEU A 190 10.99 -6.18 2.55
C LEU A 190 11.91 -5.79 3.70
N LYS A 191 12.47 -6.75 4.45
CA LYS A 191 13.49 -6.48 5.49
C LYS A 191 14.64 -5.69 4.90
N THR A 192 15.25 -6.20 3.83
CA THR A 192 16.36 -5.51 3.15
C THR A 192 15.97 -4.09 2.70
N ALA A 193 14.81 -3.90 2.10
CA ALA A 193 14.36 -2.60 1.60
C ALA A 193 14.03 -1.60 2.73
N SER A 194 13.69 -2.11 3.92
CA SER A 194 13.38 -1.33 5.13
C SER A 194 14.63 -1.02 5.97
N GLY A 195 15.79 -1.61 5.67
CA GLY A 195 17.00 -1.51 6.49
C GLY A 195 16.97 -2.41 7.73
N ILE A 196 16.10 -3.42 7.77
CA ILE A 196 16.03 -4.43 8.82
C ILE A 196 17.03 -5.53 8.49
N ALA A 197 17.90 -5.87 9.46
CA ALA A 197 18.94 -6.89 9.31
C ALA A 197 18.39 -8.32 9.44
#